data_441781f2e31c5e18f7fa24e07696a7d6
#
_entry.id   441781f2e31c5e18f7fa24e07696a7d6
#
_cell.length_a   1.000
_cell.length_b   1.000
_cell.length_c   1.000
_cell.angle_alpha   90.00
_cell.angle_beta   90.00
_cell.angle_gamma   90.00
#
_symmetry.space_group_name_H-M   'P 1'
#
loop_
_entity.id
_entity.type
_entity.pdbx_description
1 polymer ?
#
loop_
_entity_poly.entity_id
_entity_poly.type
_entity_poly.pdbx_seq_one_letter_code
_entity_poly.pdbx_strand_id
1 'polypeptide(L)'
;MTDEAFTPGLTAGGGGAAALRATEYDNPVAGVFDDVEQVPGAAKPDPILVADGVVKTFGGLTAVDVAHLEIQRGAITALIGPNGAGKTTFFNLLTGFDRPDRGSVSLEGEDISRVAPHRLARRGMVRTFQLTKALSRMTVVDNMKLGATGQRGESIWRSLLGPLWSAQESEVGERAEELLDRFNMSHMADEFAGTLSGGQRKLIEMARALMTDPKLVMLDEPMAGVNPALTQSLLGHVKGLRAEGRSVIFVEHDMDVVRDISDWVVVMAEGQIIAEGTPDSIGKNQAVVDAYLGQHHDQDLSVESPAGGSSDEVGESDG
;
A
#
# COMPACT_ATOMS: atom_id res chain seq x y z
N MET A 1 49.53 -55.08 -3.58
CA MET A 1 50.19 -53.89 -2.98
C MET A 1 49.45 -52.75 -3.57
N THR A 2 48.44 -52.34 -2.90
CA THR A 2 47.34 -51.53 -3.35
C THR A 2 47.59 -50.12 -2.82
N ASP A 3 47.60 -49.19 -3.77
CA ASP A 3 47.76 -47.74 -3.56
C ASP A 3 46.41 -47.15 -3.12
N GLU A 4 46.26 -46.75 -1.88
CA GLU A 4 45.08 -46.05 -1.41
C GLU A 4 45.29 -44.53 -1.55
N ALA A 5 44.61 -43.98 -2.55
CA ALA A 5 44.52 -42.52 -2.77
C ALA A 5 43.57 -41.89 -1.74
N PHE A 6 44.16 -41.06 -0.91
CA PHE A 6 43.45 -40.18 0.05
C PHE A 6 42.70 -39.06 -0.69
N THR A 7 41.37 -39.08 -0.66
CA THR A 7 40.53 -37.99 -1.16
C THR A 7 40.07 -37.11 -0.01
N PRO A 8 40.39 -35.80 0.05
CA PRO A 8 39.84 -34.93 1.07
C PRO A 8 38.39 -34.57 0.74
N GLY A 9 37.47 -34.94 1.63
CA GLY A 9 36.07 -34.58 1.55
C GLY A 9 35.87 -33.08 1.75
N LEU A 10 35.48 -32.38 0.68
CA LEU A 10 34.89 -31.05 0.75
C LEU A 10 33.46 -31.17 1.24
N THR A 11 33.23 -30.91 2.52
CA THR A 11 31.89 -30.61 3.01
C THR A 11 31.53 -29.18 2.58
N ALA A 12 30.86 -29.09 1.45
CA ALA A 12 30.17 -27.85 1.06
C ALA A 12 29.01 -27.63 2.02
N GLY A 13 29.19 -26.69 2.96
CA GLY A 13 28.12 -26.09 3.75
C GLY A 13 27.22 -25.30 2.79
N GLY A 14 26.25 -25.97 2.20
CA GLY A 14 25.19 -25.35 1.45
C GLY A 14 24.22 -24.66 2.38
N GLY A 15 24.48 -23.39 2.71
CA GLY A 15 23.46 -22.47 3.17
C GLY A 15 22.47 -22.27 2.03
N GLY A 16 21.48 -23.18 1.94
CA GLY A 16 20.39 -23.04 1.01
C GLY A 16 19.62 -21.78 1.37
N ALA A 17 19.76 -20.75 0.54
CA ALA A 17 18.72 -19.76 0.38
C ALA A 17 17.45 -20.55 0.04
N ALA A 18 16.59 -20.74 1.04
CA ALA A 18 15.23 -21.21 0.82
C ALA A 18 14.58 -20.08 0.01
N ALA A 19 14.70 -20.19 -1.33
CA ALA A 19 13.83 -19.47 -2.21
C ALA A 19 12.42 -19.75 -1.70
N LEU A 20 11.75 -18.71 -1.21
CA LEU A 20 10.32 -18.73 -0.94
C LEU A 20 9.70 -19.20 -2.25
N ARG A 21 9.49 -20.52 -2.40
CA ARG A 21 8.57 -21.02 -3.39
C ARG A 21 7.31 -20.26 -3.10
N ALA A 22 6.67 -19.71 -4.13
CA ALA A 22 5.34 -19.14 -4.04
C ALA A 22 4.50 -20.22 -3.33
N THR A 23 4.40 -20.13 -2.03
CA THR A 23 3.49 -20.95 -1.26
C THR A 23 2.14 -20.48 -1.78
N GLU A 24 1.39 -21.40 -2.33
CA GLU A 24 0.02 -21.21 -2.73
C GLU A 24 -0.73 -20.85 -1.42
N TYR A 25 -0.83 -19.54 -1.16
CA TYR A 25 -1.57 -19.06 -0.01
C TYR A 25 -3.05 -19.36 -0.26
N ASP A 26 -3.70 -20.04 0.68
CA ASP A 26 -5.14 -20.21 0.64
C ASP A 26 -5.81 -18.84 0.47
N ASN A 27 -6.77 -18.78 -0.45
CA ASN A 27 -7.61 -17.60 -0.63
C ASN A 27 -8.92 -17.80 0.12
N PRO A 28 -9.05 -17.28 1.36
CA PRO A 28 -10.23 -17.47 2.19
C PRO A 28 -11.49 -16.79 1.61
N VAL A 29 -11.32 -15.88 0.65
CA VAL A 29 -12.41 -15.17 -0.04
C VAL A 29 -12.63 -15.68 -1.46
N ALA A 30 -12.10 -16.85 -1.81
CA ALA A 30 -12.38 -17.48 -3.10
C ALA A 30 -13.92 -17.66 -3.25
N GLY A 31 -14.46 -17.17 -4.38
CA GLY A 31 -15.90 -17.23 -4.67
C GLY A 31 -16.78 -16.19 -3.96
N VAL A 32 -16.24 -15.37 -3.05
CA VAL A 32 -17.04 -14.32 -2.36
C VAL A 32 -17.64 -13.31 -3.34
N PHE A 33 -16.98 -13.10 -4.49
CA PHE A 33 -17.41 -12.14 -5.50
C PHE A 33 -18.22 -12.75 -6.65
N ASP A 34 -18.50 -14.06 -6.64
CA ASP A 34 -19.19 -14.74 -7.75
C ASP A 34 -20.59 -14.20 -8.02
N ASP A 35 -21.31 -13.80 -6.95
CA ASP A 35 -22.65 -13.23 -7.01
C ASP A 35 -22.66 -11.69 -6.89
N VAL A 36 -21.48 -11.04 -6.86
CA VAL A 36 -21.40 -9.58 -6.75
C VAL A 36 -21.47 -8.95 -8.14
N GLU A 37 -22.39 -7.99 -8.31
CA GLU A 37 -22.50 -7.24 -9.55
C GLU A 37 -21.20 -6.45 -9.84
N GLN A 38 -20.77 -6.46 -11.10
CA GLN A 38 -19.54 -5.77 -11.51
C GLN A 38 -19.85 -4.36 -12.02
N VAL A 39 -20.41 -3.55 -11.13
CA VAL A 39 -20.81 -2.16 -11.40
C VAL A 39 -20.29 -1.24 -10.29
N PRO A 40 -20.06 0.06 -10.56
CA PRO A 40 -19.68 1.01 -9.54
C PRO A 40 -20.65 1.03 -8.35
N GLY A 41 -20.11 0.95 -7.13
CA GLY A 41 -20.90 0.96 -5.91
C GLY A 41 -21.60 -0.35 -5.60
N ALA A 42 -21.16 -1.47 -6.17
CA ALA A 42 -21.75 -2.78 -5.88
C ALA A 42 -21.60 -3.15 -4.39
N ALA A 43 -22.70 -3.59 -3.78
CA ALA A 43 -22.68 -4.05 -2.39
C ALA A 43 -21.84 -5.32 -2.23
N LYS A 44 -21.10 -5.41 -1.12
CA LYS A 44 -20.30 -6.57 -0.77
C LYS A 44 -20.96 -7.39 0.35
N PRO A 45 -20.78 -8.70 0.38
CA PRO A 45 -21.41 -9.56 1.39
C PRO A 45 -21.05 -9.20 2.85
N ASP A 46 -19.81 -8.77 3.11
CA ASP A 46 -19.33 -8.36 4.44
C ASP A 46 -18.37 -7.19 4.30
N PRO A 47 -18.86 -5.95 4.16
CA PRO A 47 -18.00 -4.79 3.99
C PRO A 47 -17.29 -4.41 5.29
N ILE A 48 -15.95 -4.32 5.26
CA ILE A 48 -15.17 -3.79 6.39
C ILE A 48 -15.12 -2.26 6.37
N LEU A 49 -15.12 -1.65 5.17
CA LEU A 49 -15.09 -0.20 4.99
C LEU A 49 -16.15 0.19 3.96
N VAL A 50 -16.89 1.26 4.27
CA VAL A 50 -17.91 1.83 3.38
C VAL A 50 -17.71 3.32 3.25
N ALA A 51 -17.75 3.84 2.02
CA ALA A 51 -17.74 5.27 1.72
C ALA A 51 -19.03 5.65 0.99
N ASP A 52 -19.80 6.60 1.54
CA ASP A 52 -21.11 7.02 1.04
C ASP A 52 -21.11 8.51 0.73
N GLY A 53 -21.40 8.87 -0.53
CA GLY A 53 -21.56 10.24 -1.00
C GLY A 53 -20.33 11.11 -0.73
N VAL A 54 -19.14 10.55 -0.79
CA VAL A 54 -17.89 11.21 -0.43
C VAL A 54 -17.47 12.19 -1.50
N VAL A 55 -17.50 13.48 -1.14
CA VAL A 55 -17.10 14.59 -2.03
C VAL A 55 -15.96 15.38 -1.41
N LYS A 56 -14.98 15.76 -2.26
CA LYS A 56 -13.89 16.64 -1.90
C LYS A 56 -13.60 17.63 -3.01
N THR A 57 -13.53 18.91 -2.64
CA THR A 57 -13.23 20.02 -3.57
C THR A 57 -12.01 20.81 -3.11
N PHE A 58 -11.23 21.31 -4.07
CA PHE A 58 -10.11 22.20 -3.83
C PHE A 58 -10.22 23.40 -4.79
N GLY A 59 -10.39 24.61 -4.26
CA GLY A 59 -10.42 25.82 -5.09
C GLY A 59 -11.44 25.81 -6.23
N GLY A 60 -12.58 25.12 -6.04
CA GLY A 60 -13.64 24.98 -7.04
C GLY A 60 -13.52 23.76 -7.95
N LEU A 61 -12.39 23.04 -7.92
CA LEU A 61 -12.22 21.75 -8.60
C LEU A 61 -12.70 20.62 -7.70
N THR A 62 -13.63 19.80 -8.18
CA THR A 62 -14.03 18.56 -7.51
C THR A 62 -12.98 17.48 -7.79
N ALA A 63 -12.21 17.12 -6.76
CA ALA A 63 -11.16 16.11 -6.85
C ALA A 63 -11.66 14.69 -6.57
N VAL A 64 -12.76 14.57 -5.81
CA VAL A 64 -13.43 13.29 -5.48
C VAL A 64 -14.92 13.53 -5.43
N ASP A 65 -15.67 12.66 -6.08
CA ASP A 65 -17.15 12.59 -6.06
C ASP A 65 -17.55 11.11 -6.16
N VAL A 66 -17.43 10.39 -5.07
CA VAL A 66 -17.72 8.95 -4.97
C VAL A 66 -19.08 8.75 -4.35
N ALA A 67 -20.03 8.26 -5.14
CA ALA A 67 -21.40 8.01 -4.69
C ALA A 67 -21.46 6.90 -3.64
N HIS A 68 -20.85 5.75 -3.89
CA HIS A 68 -20.79 4.61 -2.97
C HIS A 68 -19.57 3.73 -3.27
N LEU A 69 -18.94 3.18 -2.23
CA LEU A 69 -17.91 2.15 -2.31
C LEU A 69 -17.94 1.27 -1.08
N GLU A 70 -17.90 -0.03 -1.29
CA GLU A 70 -17.71 -1.02 -0.22
C GLU A 70 -16.45 -1.85 -0.45
N ILE A 71 -15.69 -2.07 0.62
CA ILE A 71 -14.49 -2.91 0.62
C ILE A 71 -14.80 -4.19 1.38
N GLN A 72 -14.67 -5.33 0.70
CA GLN A 72 -14.92 -6.65 1.27
C GLN A 72 -13.90 -7.00 2.35
N ARG A 73 -14.38 -7.53 3.47
CA ARG A 73 -13.52 -8.05 4.54
C ARG A 73 -12.71 -9.26 4.05
N GLY A 74 -11.43 -9.30 4.45
CA GLY A 74 -10.52 -10.40 4.14
C GLY A 74 -10.04 -10.45 2.70
N ALA A 75 -10.46 -9.50 1.84
CA ALA A 75 -10.07 -9.43 0.44
C ALA A 75 -8.93 -8.44 0.19
N ILE A 76 -8.26 -8.63 -0.94
CA ILE A 76 -7.32 -7.66 -1.51
C ILE A 76 -8.04 -6.86 -2.59
N THR A 77 -8.24 -5.55 -2.35
CA THR A 77 -8.88 -4.63 -3.29
C THR A 77 -7.83 -3.69 -3.88
N ALA A 78 -7.73 -3.64 -5.20
CA ALA A 78 -6.91 -2.65 -5.90
C ALA A 78 -7.72 -1.40 -6.21
N LEU A 79 -7.15 -0.22 -5.97
CA LEU A 79 -7.65 1.07 -6.44
C LEU A 79 -6.74 1.57 -7.55
N ILE A 80 -7.25 1.55 -8.78
CA ILE A 80 -6.50 1.92 -9.97
C ILE A 80 -7.13 3.11 -10.68
N GLY A 81 -6.45 3.62 -11.70
CA GLY A 81 -6.96 4.69 -12.54
C GLY A 81 -5.82 5.59 -13.04
N PRO A 82 -6.09 6.44 -14.02
CA PRO A 82 -5.09 7.33 -14.60
C PRO A 82 -4.53 8.36 -13.59
N ASN A 83 -3.44 9.05 -13.97
CA ASN A 83 -2.90 10.14 -13.17
C ASN A 83 -3.94 11.28 -13.09
N GLY A 84 -4.07 11.88 -11.91
CA GLY A 84 -5.09 12.92 -11.70
C GLY A 84 -6.53 12.39 -11.46
N ALA A 85 -6.76 11.08 -11.48
CA ALA A 85 -8.09 10.47 -11.25
C ALA A 85 -8.68 10.70 -9.85
N GLY A 86 -7.92 11.28 -8.91
CA GLY A 86 -8.38 11.50 -7.54
C GLY A 86 -8.00 10.40 -6.54
N LYS A 87 -7.30 9.33 -6.95
CA LYS A 87 -6.93 8.19 -6.11
C LYS A 87 -6.28 8.58 -4.79
N THR A 88 -5.20 9.37 -4.84
CA THR A 88 -4.48 9.81 -3.63
C THR A 88 -5.36 10.65 -2.72
N THR A 89 -6.19 11.52 -3.28
CA THR A 89 -7.16 12.32 -2.50
C THR A 89 -8.17 11.41 -1.83
N PHE A 90 -8.77 10.47 -2.57
CA PHE A 90 -9.73 9.54 -2.03
C PHE A 90 -9.10 8.65 -0.94
N PHE A 91 -7.89 8.16 -1.17
CA PHE A 91 -7.14 7.39 -0.19
C PHE A 91 -6.85 8.18 1.10
N ASN A 92 -6.58 9.50 0.97
CA ASN A 92 -6.43 10.41 2.11
C ASN A 92 -7.74 10.58 2.90
N LEU A 93 -8.88 10.65 2.20
CA LEU A 93 -10.21 10.73 2.84
C LEU A 93 -10.53 9.45 3.61
N LEU A 94 -10.30 8.28 3.02
CA LEU A 94 -10.51 7.00 3.68
C LEU A 94 -9.66 6.83 4.94
N THR A 95 -8.44 7.39 4.95
CA THR A 95 -7.46 7.22 6.03
C THR A 95 -7.45 8.37 7.05
N GLY A 96 -8.38 9.33 6.91
CA GLY A 96 -8.51 10.46 7.85
C GLY A 96 -7.36 11.48 7.79
N PHE A 97 -6.51 11.43 6.74
CA PHE A 97 -5.50 12.47 6.47
C PHE A 97 -6.12 13.75 5.92
N ASP A 98 -7.22 13.60 5.20
CA ASP A 98 -8.09 14.69 4.81
C ASP A 98 -9.53 14.38 5.22
N ARG A 99 -10.41 15.36 5.16
CA ARG A 99 -11.81 15.23 5.52
C ARG A 99 -12.68 15.45 4.31
N PRO A 100 -13.70 14.64 4.10
CA PRO A 100 -14.67 14.90 3.05
C PRO A 100 -15.45 16.20 3.35
N ASP A 101 -15.78 16.93 2.28
CA ASP A 101 -16.66 18.09 2.37
C ASP A 101 -18.11 17.66 2.53
N ARG A 102 -18.47 16.50 1.95
CA ARG A 102 -19.76 15.81 2.08
C ARG A 102 -19.56 14.31 2.17
N GLY A 103 -20.60 13.62 2.61
CA GLY A 103 -20.61 12.19 2.74
C GLY A 103 -19.94 11.67 3.99
N SER A 104 -19.80 10.37 4.07
CA SER A 104 -19.22 9.68 5.23
C SER A 104 -18.37 8.50 4.82
N VAL A 105 -17.45 8.14 5.71
CA VAL A 105 -16.67 6.91 5.64
C VAL A 105 -16.89 6.17 6.95
N SER A 106 -17.23 4.88 6.87
CA SER A 106 -17.38 4.02 8.03
C SER A 106 -16.43 2.83 7.99
N LEU A 107 -15.91 2.44 9.15
CA LEU A 107 -15.10 1.25 9.37
C LEU A 107 -15.86 0.34 10.34
N GLU A 108 -16.15 -0.90 9.94
CA GLU A 108 -16.95 -1.85 10.73
C GLU A 108 -18.27 -1.25 11.23
N GLY A 109 -18.92 -0.41 10.39
CA GLY A 109 -20.18 0.27 10.70
C GLY A 109 -20.05 1.53 11.57
N GLU A 110 -18.85 1.88 12.07
CA GLU A 110 -18.63 3.10 12.83
C GLU A 110 -18.15 4.24 11.91
N ASP A 111 -18.77 5.42 12.01
CA ASP A 111 -18.34 6.61 11.25
C ASP A 111 -16.93 7.04 11.67
N ILE A 112 -16.04 7.10 10.68
CA ILE A 112 -14.66 7.51 10.84
C ILE A 112 -14.30 8.79 10.08
N SER A 113 -15.24 9.45 9.42
CA SER A 113 -15.03 10.60 8.53
C SER A 113 -14.23 11.75 9.17
N ARG A 114 -14.25 11.85 10.50
CA ARG A 114 -13.57 12.89 11.28
C ARG A 114 -12.56 12.34 12.28
N VAL A 115 -12.25 11.06 12.20
CA VAL A 115 -11.31 10.38 13.09
C VAL A 115 -9.90 10.59 12.59
N ALA A 116 -9.00 11.03 13.47
CA ALA A 116 -7.59 11.26 13.11
C ALA A 116 -6.86 9.91 12.85
N PRO A 117 -5.86 9.88 11.94
CA PRO A 117 -5.17 8.64 11.52
C PRO A 117 -4.62 7.80 12.68
N HIS A 118 -4.03 8.42 13.71
CA HIS A 118 -3.50 7.70 14.87
C HIS A 118 -4.59 6.97 15.69
N ARG A 119 -5.83 7.46 15.64
CA ARG A 119 -6.98 6.77 16.27
C ARG A 119 -7.53 5.65 15.39
N LEU A 120 -7.43 5.80 14.06
CA LEU A 120 -7.77 4.75 13.10
C LEU A 120 -6.83 3.55 13.25
N ALA A 121 -5.54 3.79 13.45
CA ALA A 121 -4.59 2.71 13.74
C ALA A 121 -4.99 1.87 14.97
N ARG A 122 -5.51 2.54 16.03
CA ARG A 122 -6.03 1.85 17.22
C ARG A 122 -7.34 1.10 16.99
N ARG A 123 -8.07 1.43 15.92
CA ARG A 123 -9.31 0.73 15.49
C ARG A 123 -9.02 -0.38 14.49
N GLY A 124 -7.75 -0.63 14.18
CA GLY A 124 -7.31 -1.70 13.29
C GLY A 124 -7.24 -1.31 11.81
N MET A 125 -7.19 -0.01 11.46
CA MET A 125 -6.93 0.43 10.10
C MET A 125 -5.63 1.21 10.03
N VAL A 126 -4.66 0.71 9.27
CA VAL A 126 -3.35 1.35 9.10
C VAL A 126 -3.06 1.64 7.64
N ARG A 127 -2.35 2.75 7.41
CA ARG A 127 -1.76 3.07 6.11
C ARG A 127 -0.25 3.03 6.21
N THR A 128 0.39 2.42 5.23
CA THR A 128 1.85 2.52 5.09
C THR A 128 2.23 3.90 4.58
N PHE A 129 3.33 4.44 5.12
CA PHE A 129 3.91 5.71 4.68
C PHE A 129 5.33 5.48 4.22
N GLN A 130 5.77 6.31 3.30
CA GLN A 130 7.18 6.39 3.00
C GLN A 130 7.96 6.75 4.27
N LEU A 131 8.96 5.93 4.61
CA LEU A 131 9.81 6.16 5.77
C LEU A 131 10.38 7.57 5.73
N THR A 132 10.09 8.35 6.77
CA THR A 132 10.63 9.70 6.89
C THR A 132 12.14 9.65 7.20
N LYS A 133 12.90 10.67 6.77
CA LYS A 133 14.33 10.82 7.10
C LYS A 133 14.61 10.76 8.62
N ALA A 134 13.62 11.09 9.45
CA ALA A 134 13.75 11.06 10.91
C ALA A 134 14.05 9.65 11.45
N LEU A 135 13.52 8.60 10.82
CA LEU A 135 13.71 7.22 11.24
C LEU A 135 15.03 6.62 10.75
N SER A 136 15.74 7.25 9.85
CA SER A 136 17.00 6.76 9.29
C SER A 136 18.14 6.62 10.31
N ARG A 137 18.04 7.32 11.44
CA ARG A 137 19.02 7.30 12.54
C ARG A 137 18.69 6.33 13.66
N MET A 138 17.61 5.57 13.51
CA MET A 138 17.22 4.52 14.44
C MET A 138 17.57 3.15 13.86
N THR A 139 17.79 2.17 14.73
CA THR A 139 17.93 0.78 14.29
C THR A 139 16.63 0.28 13.68
N VAL A 140 16.71 -0.81 12.90
CA VAL A 140 15.54 -1.44 12.30
C VAL A 140 14.56 -1.89 13.39
N VAL A 141 15.04 -2.55 14.43
CA VAL A 141 14.19 -3.02 15.54
C VAL A 141 13.53 -1.85 16.29
N ASP A 142 14.25 -0.74 16.51
CA ASP A 142 13.65 0.43 17.15
C ASP A 142 12.59 1.10 16.26
N ASN A 143 12.80 1.11 14.93
CA ASN A 143 11.78 1.54 13.97
C ASN A 143 10.52 0.68 14.05
N MET A 144 10.68 -0.64 14.21
CA MET A 144 9.54 -1.55 14.39
C MET A 144 8.77 -1.21 15.66
N LYS A 145 9.47 -1.07 16.80
CA LYS A 145 8.86 -0.75 18.10
C LYS A 145 8.03 0.54 18.08
N LEU A 146 8.42 1.54 17.26
CA LEU A 146 7.61 2.75 17.10
C LEU A 146 6.24 2.50 16.43
N GLY A 147 6.08 1.39 15.70
CA GLY A 147 4.81 0.99 15.11
C GLY A 147 3.80 0.49 16.15
N ALA A 148 4.23 0.08 17.33
CA ALA A 148 3.34 -0.40 18.36
C ALA A 148 2.46 0.72 18.92
N THR A 149 1.16 0.46 19.02
CA THR A 149 0.18 1.41 19.60
C THR A 149 -0.10 1.08 21.07
N GLY A 150 -0.55 2.11 21.81
CA GLY A 150 -1.00 1.89 23.20
C GLY A 150 0.13 1.67 24.21
N GLN A 151 1.34 2.12 23.88
CA GLN A 151 2.46 2.07 24.82
C GLN A 151 2.09 2.86 26.07
N ARG A 152 2.07 2.18 27.23
CA ARG A 152 1.70 2.79 28.51
C ARG A 152 2.61 3.94 28.93
N GLY A 153 3.79 4.06 28.26
CA GLY A 153 4.75 5.13 28.42
C GLY A 153 4.36 6.51 27.88
N GLU A 154 3.35 6.57 27.03
CA GLU A 154 2.83 7.85 26.52
C GLU A 154 2.14 8.70 27.63
N SER A 155 1.87 8.11 28.82
CA SER A 155 1.27 8.82 29.95
C SER A 155 2.31 9.11 31.05
N ILE A 156 2.63 10.37 31.26
CA ILE A 156 3.62 10.87 32.26
C ILE A 156 3.38 10.27 33.65
N TRP A 157 2.13 10.05 34.06
CA TRP A 157 1.78 9.45 35.37
C TRP A 157 2.06 7.95 35.46
N ARG A 158 2.09 7.24 34.32
CA ARG A 158 2.37 5.80 34.27
C ARG A 158 3.86 5.52 34.14
N SER A 159 4.66 6.49 33.68
CA SER A 159 6.11 6.40 33.55
C SER A 159 6.83 6.24 34.91
N LEU A 160 6.19 6.54 36.01
CA LEU A 160 6.73 6.42 37.36
C LEU A 160 6.64 5.00 37.97
N LEU A 161 5.97 4.04 37.27
CA LEU A 161 5.77 2.68 37.76
C LEU A 161 6.61 1.66 36.96
N GLY A 162 7.92 1.66 37.18
CA GLY A 162 8.96 0.90 36.46
C GLY A 162 8.67 -0.58 36.11
N PRO A 163 8.13 -1.43 37.01
CA PRO A 163 7.96 -2.87 36.72
C PRO A 163 6.88 -3.18 35.68
N LEU A 164 5.93 -2.28 35.44
CA LEU A 164 4.84 -2.49 34.45
C LEU A 164 5.26 -2.22 33.01
N TRP A 165 6.46 -1.70 32.80
CA TRP A 165 7.01 -1.34 31.48
C TRP A 165 7.81 -2.48 30.86
N SER A 166 8.58 -3.21 31.69
CA SER A 166 9.47 -4.25 31.17
C SER A 166 8.70 -5.38 30.48
N ALA A 167 7.53 -5.75 30.99
CA ALA A 167 6.70 -6.77 30.35
C ALA A 167 6.15 -6.31 29.00
N GLN A 168 5.64 -5.06 28.91
CA GLN A 168 5.11 -4.53 27.64
C GLN A 168 6.23 -4.27 26.62
N GLU A 169 7.39 -3.82 27.08
CA GLU A 169 8.55 -3.61 26.22
C GLU A 169 9.08 -4.94 25.68
N SER A 170 9.04 -6.02 26.46
CA SER A 170 9.35 -7.38 26.02
C SER A 170 8.37 -7.86 24.95
N GLU A 171 7.06 -7.73 25.20
CA GLU A 171 6.02 -8.08 24.21
C GLU A 171 6.18 -7.34 22.87
N VAL A 172 6.44 -6.02 22.94
CA VAL A 172 6.67 -5.20 21.74
C VAL A 172 7.97 -5.63 21.05
N GLY A 173 9.00 -5.96 21.81
CA GLY A 173 10.27 -6.48 21.29
C GLY A 173 10.09 -7.82 20.58
N GLU A 174 9.46 -8.79 21.24
CA GLU A 174 9.17 -10.11 20.67
C GLU A 174 8.34 -10.00 19.37
N ARG A 175 7.31 -9.16 19.39
CA ARG A 175 6.50 -8.90 18.19
C ARG A 175 7.30 -8.26 17.06
N ALA A 176 8.22 -7.36 17.37
CA ALA A 176 9.11 -6.76 16.38
C ALA A 176 10.03 -7.81 15.73
N GLU A 177 10.62 -8.68 16.55
CA GLU A 177 11.48 -9.77 16.10
C GLU A 177 10.73 -10.79 15.24
N GLU A 178 9.53 -11.22 15.64
CA GLU A 178 8.65 -12.09 14.85
C GLU A 178 8.34 -11.49 13.46
N LEU A 179 8.01 -10.20 13.40
CA LEU A 179 7.73 -9.56 12.14
C LEU A 179 8.99 -9.40 11.30
N LEU A 180 10.15 -9.08 11.89
CA LEU A 180 11.41 -9.04 11.17
C LEU A 180 11.78 -10.41 10.59
N ASP A 181 11.54 -11.49 11.34
CA ASP A 181 11.77 -12.86 10.86
C ASP A 181 10.84 -13.18 9.68
N ARG A 182 9.55 -12.89 9.80
CA ARG A 182 8.57 -13.06 8.74
C ARG A 182 8.96 -12.35 7.43
N PHE A 183 9.57 -11.18 7.53
CA PHE A 183 10.03 -10.40 6.37
C PHE A 183 11.47 -10.72 5.95
N ASN A 184 12.10 -11.75 6.54
CA ASN A 184 13.51 -12.13 6.34
C ASN A 184 14.48 -10.96 6.61
N MET A 185 14.18 -10.12 7.59
CA MET A 185 14.95 -8.92 7.94
C MET A 185 15.61 -9.00 9.31
N SER A 186 15.55 -10.16 10.02
CA SER A 186 16.14 -10.34 11.36
C SER A 186 17.64 -10.03 11.39
N HIS A 187 18.36 -10.38 10.32
CA HIS A 187 19.79 -10.09 10.18
C HIS A 187 20.14 -8.59 10.09
N MET A 188 19.13 -7.73 9.90
CA MET A 188 19.28 -6.28 9.81
C MET A 188 18.74 -5.58 11.07
N ALA A 189 18.31 -6.32 12.11
CA ALA A 189 17.62 -5.75 13.28
C ALA A 189 18.39 -4.62 13.96
N ASP A 190 19.71 -4.76 14.10
CA ASP A 190 20.59 -3.79 14.76
C ASP A 190 21.19 -2.75 13.81
N GLU A 191 20.96 -2.90 12.50
CA GLU A 191 21.43 -1.93 11.51
C GLU A 191 20.58 -0.65 11.54
N PHE A 192 21.19 0.49 11.17
CA PHE A 192 20.43 1.72 11.04
C PHE A 192 19.51 1.67 9.80
N ALA A 193 18.25 2.07 9.95
CA ALA A 193 17.29 2.08 8.84
C ALA A 193 17.74 2.96 7.65
N GLY A 194 18.64 3.90 7.88
CA GLY A 194 19.25 4.71 6.84
C GLY A 194 20.18 3.95 5.88
N THR A 195 20.73 2.81 6.30
CA THR A 195 21.63 1.98 5.48
C THR A 195 20.87 1.03 4.55
N LEU A 196 19.57 0.83 4.80
CA LEU A 196 18.73 -0.07 4.03
C LEU A 196 18.56 0.41 2.59
N SER A 197 18.49 -0.54 1.65
CA SER A 197 18.08 -0.28 0.28
C SER A 197 16.61 0.22 0.23
N GLY A 198 16.20 0.84 -0.89
CA GLY A 198 14.83 1.31 -1.07
C GLY A 198 13.78 0.23 -0.84
N GLY A 199 14.01 -0.96 -1.35
CA GLY A 199 13.11 -2.09 -1.18
C GLY A 199 13.09 -2.65 0.24
N GLN A 200 14.25 -2.77 0.91
CA GLN A 200 14.30 -3.18 2.31
C GLN A 200 13.54 -2.20 3.20
N ARG A 201 13.62 -0.89 2.92
CA ARG A 201 12.83 0.12 3.63
C ARG A 201 11.33 -0.12 3.48
N LYS A 202 10.85 -0.50 2.28
CA LYS A 202 9.44 -0.83 2.06
C LYS A 202 9.01 -2.09 2.82
N LEU A 203 9.87 -3.11 2.93
CA LEU A 203 9.60 -4.26 3.78
C LEU A 203 9.44 -3.86 5.26
N ILE A 204 10.35 -3.05 5.78
CA ILE A 204 10.26 -2.55 7.17
C ILE A 204 9.03 -1.65 7.37
N GLU A 205 8.68 -0.84 6.39
CA GLU A 205 7.46 -0.01 6.42
C GLU A 205 6.20 -0.88 6.56
N MET A 206 6.10 -1.94 5.75
CA MET A 206 4.99 -2.89 5.82
C MET A 206 5.01 -3.66 7.16
N ALA A 207 6.16 -4.19 7.57
CA ALA A 207 6.31 -4.88 8.84
C ALA A 207 5.91 -3.99 10.03
N ARG A 208 6.34 -2.72 10.03
CA ARG A 208 5.97 -1.74 11.07
C ARG A 208 4.47 -1.47 11.10
N ALA A 209 3.79 -1.41 9.97
CA ALA A 209 2.35 -1.26 9.93
C ALA A 209 1.63 -2.44 10.61
N LEU A 210 2.21 -3.65 10.54
CA LEU A 210 1.67 -4.85 11.17
C LEU A 210 1.91 -4.94 12.69
N MET A 211 2.73 -4.07 13.27
CA MET A 211 2.93 -4.02 14.72
C MET A 211 1.63 -3.75 15.51
N THR A 212 0.65 -3.09 14.87
CA THR A 212 -0.65 -2.77 15.50
C THR A 212 -1.68 -3.88 15.36
N ASP A 213 -1.34 -4.99 14.70
CA ASP A 213 -2.28 -6.07 14.38
C ASP A 213 -3.54 -5.58 13.63
N PRO A 214 -3.39 -4.93 12.47
CA PRO A 214 -4.51 -4.29 11.79
C PRO A 214 -5.44 -5.30 11.12
N LYS A 215 -6.74 -4.95 11.08
CA LYS A 215 -7.76 -5.66 10.31
C LYS A 215 -7.79 -5.22 8.83
N LEU A 216 -7.44 -3.96 8.59
CA LEU A 216 -7.38 -3.34 7.26
C LEU A 216 -6.04 -2.64 7.07
N VAL A 217 -5.30 -3.06 6.04
CA VAL A 217 -4.01 -2.47 5.65
C VAL A 217 -4.19 -1.70 4.35
N MET A 218 -3.77 -0.45 4.33
CA MET A 218 -3.84 0.42 3.17
C MET A 218 -2.44 0.71 2.65
N LEU A 219 -2.15 0.33 1.41
CA LEU A 219 -0.84 0.40 0.78
C LEU A 219 -0.87 1.43 -0.37
N ASP A 220 0.02 2.39 -0.32
CA ASP A 220 0.13 3.44 -1.34
C ASP A 220 1.36 3.19 -2.20
N GLU A 221 1.14 2.73 -3.45
CA GLU A 221 2.18 2.34 -4.42
C GLU A 221 3.31 1.49 -3.80
N PRO A 222 2.97 0.34 -3.20
CA PRO A 222 3.94 -0.44 -2.45
C PRO A 222 5.08 -0.97 -3.31
N MET A 223 4.87 -1.15 -4.61
CA MET A 223 5.88 -1.70 -5.54
C MET A 223 6.72 -0.61 -6.24
N ALA A 224 6.38 0.68 -6.10
CA ALA A 224 7.10 1.75 -6.77
C ALA A 224 8.58 1.80 -6.37
N GLY A 225 9.48 1.78 -7.37
CA GLY A 225 10.93 1.86 -7.16
C GLY A 225 11.58 0.60 -6.54
N VAL A 226 10.88 -0.53 -6.55
CA VAL A 226 11.37 -1.82 -6.05
C VAL A 226 11.88 -2.68 -7.21
N ASN A 227 12.96 -3.43 -7.01
CA ASN A 227 13.45 -4.35 -8.02
C ASN A 227 12.53 -5.59 -8.14
N PRO A 228 12.51 -6.31 -9.30
CA PRO A 228 11.57 -7.40 -9.54
C PRO A 228 11.61 -8.53 -8.50
N ALA A 229 12.79 -8.90 -8.01
CA ALA A 229 12.91 -9.98 -7.02
C ALA A 229 12.25 -9.63 -5.68
N LEU A 230 12.40 -8.37 -5.26
CA LEU A 230 11.80 -7.89 -4.03
C LEU A 230 10.31 -7.57 -4.20
N THR A 231 9.87 -7.19 -5.41
CA THR A 231 8.45 -7.08 -5.74
C THR A 231 7.74 -8.40 -5.49
N GLN A 232 8.28 -9.53 -5.96
CA GLN A 232 7.70 -10.85 -5.71
C GLN A 232 7.61 -11.19 -4.21
N SER A 233 8.63 -10.80 -3.43
CA SER A 233 8.58 -10.96 -1.97
C SER A 233 7.46 -10.12 -1.34
N LEU A 234 7.33 -8.85 -1.72
CA LEU A 234 6.26 -7.98 -1.23
C LEU A 234 4.86 -8.51 -1.61
N LEU A 235 4.67 -8.98 -2.85
CA LEU A 235 3.43 -9.61 -3.31
C LEU A 235 3.09 -10.84 -2.47
N GLY A 236 4.08 -11.69 -2.17
CA GLY A 236 3.94 -12.82 -1.26
C GLY A 236 3.46 -12.41 0.13
N HIS A 237 4.03 -11.34 0.70
CA HIS A 237 3.59 -10.83 2.00
C HIS A 237 2.15 -10.28 1.95
N VAL A 238 1.75 -9.58 0.88
CA VAL A 238 0.37 -9.09 0.70
C VAL A 238 -0.62 -10.26 0.61
N LYS A 239 -0.31 -11.29 -0.19
CA LYS A 239 -1.11 -12.53 -0.25
C LYS A 239 -1.21 -13.22 1.12
N GLY A 240 -0.11 -13.23 1.88
CA GLY A 240 -0.07 -13.74 3.25
C GLY A 240 -1.01 -13.00 4.19
N LEU A 241 -1.14 -11.66 4.08
CA LEU A 241 -2.10 -10.88 4.88
C LEU A 241 -3.54 -11.32 4.63
N ARG A 242 -3.91 -11.56 3.37
CA ARG A 242 -5.24 -12.08 3.00
C ARG A 242 -5.45 -13.48 3.58
N ALA A 243 -4.48 -14.37 3.47
CA ALA A 243 -4.58 -15.73 4.02
C ALA A 243 -4.79 -15.72 5.55
N GLU A 244 -4.32 -14.68 6.25
CA GLU A 244 -4.58 -14.44 7.67
C GLU A 244 -5.94 -13.78 7.94
N GLY A 245 -6.77 -13.57 6.92
CA GLY A 245 -8.09 -12.93 7.04
C GLY A 245 -8.05 -11.41 7.14
N ARG A 246 -6.90 -10.77 6.87
CA ARG A 246 -6.79 -9.30 6.83
C ARG A 246 -7.28 -8.75 5.51
N SER A 247 -7.92 -7.60 5.56
CA SER A 247 -8.30 -6.86 4.37
C SER A 247 -7.13 -5.98 3.92
N VAL A 248 -6.97 -5.85 2.61
CA VAL A 248 -5.93 -4.98 2.03
C VAL A 248 -6.57 -4.10 0.96
N ILE A 249 -6.28 -2.81 1.00
CA ILE A 249 -6.51 -1.90 -0.13
C ILE A 249 -5.15 -1.39 -0.58
N PHE A 250 -4.90 -1.42 -1.87
CA PHE A 250 -3.67 -0.84 -2.40
C PHE A 250 -3.92 -0.01 -3.65
N VAL A 251 -3.11 1.05 -3.81
CA VAL A 251 -3.09 1.86 -5.04
C VAL A 251 -1.92 1.40 -5.89
N GLU A 252 -2.16 1.08 -7.15
CA GLU A 252 -1.13 0.71 -8.11
C GLU A 252 -1.52 1.14 -9.52
N HIS A 253 -0.52 1.21 -10.38
CA HIS A 253 -0.67 1.52 -11.80
C HIS A 253 -0.16 0.37 -12.69
N ASP A 254 0.53 -0.60 -12.13
CA ASP A 254 1.00 -1.81 -12.82
C ASP A 254 -0.12 -2.86 -12.84
N MET A 255 -0.67 -3.09 -14.03
CA MET A 255 -1.79 -4.03 -14.22
C MET A 255 -1.39 -5.49 -14.01
N ASP A 256 -0.11 -5.85 -14.16
CA ASP A 256 0.36 -7.21 -13.91
C ASP A 256 0.36 -7.49 -12.41
N VAL A 257 0.79 -6.50 -11.60
CA VAL A 257 0.68 -6.56 -10.13
C VAL A 257 -0.79 -6.67 -9.71
N VAL A 258 -1.66 -5.83 -10.27
CA VAL A 258 -3.09 -5.83 -9.96
C VAL A 258 -3.72 -7.20 -10.24
N ARG A 259 -3.44 -7.80 -11.40
CA ARG A 259 -3.95 -9.13 -11.77
C ARG A 259 -3.41 -10.26 -10.89
N ASP A 260 -2.15 -10.15 -10.46
CA ASP A 260 -1.52 -11.22 -9.67
C ASP A 260 -2.08 -11.34 -8.25
N ILE A 261 -2.47 -10.22 -7.61
CA ILE A 261 -2.80 -10.26 -6.19
C ILE A 261 -4.23 -9.86 -5.83
N SER A 262 -4.95 -9.11 -6.70
CA SER A 262 -6.25 -8.56 -6.34
C SER A 262 -7.37 -9.59 -6.46
N ASP A 263 -8.29 -9.56 -5.51
CA ASP A 263 -9.58 -10.25 -5.58
C ASP A 263 -10.64 -9.35 -6.24
N TRP A 264 -10.53 -8.03 -6.03
CA TRP A 264 -11.43 -7.02 -6.57
C TRP A 264 -10.67 -5.76 -6.99
N VAL A 265 -11.15 -5.09 -8.03
CA VAL A 265 -10.54 -3.88 -8.57
C VAL A 265 -11.59 -2.77 -8.62
N VAL A 266 -11.23 -1.59 -8.16
CA VAL A 266 -11.98 -0.35 -8.23
C VAL A 266 -11.23 0.60 -9.14
N VAL A 267 -11.90 1.14 -10.15
CA VAL A 267 -11.29 2.06 -11.13
C VAL A 267 -11.84 3.46 -10.93
N MET A 268 -10.95 4.41 -10.70
CA MET A 268 -11.29 5.83 -10.61
C MET A 268 -10.85 6.59 -11.87
N ALA A 269 -11.70 7.51 -12.31
CA ALA A 269 -11.38 8.56 -13.30
C ALA A 269 -12.15 9.84 -12.93
N GLU A 270 -11.54 11.00 -13.13
CA GLU A 270 -12.17 12.31 -12.89
C GLU A 270 -12.85 12.45 -11.52
N GLY A 271 -12.26 11.86 -10.49
CA GLY A 271 -12.78 11.87 -9.12
C GLY A 271 -13.90 10.88 -8.83
N GLN A 272 -14.34 10.11 -9.81
CA GLN A 272 -15.46 9.16 -9.69
C GLN A 272 -14.99 7.70 -9.82
N ILE A 273 -15.78 6.76 -9.30
CA ILE A 273 -15.60 5.34 -9.58
C ILE A 273 -16.34 5.05 -10.88
N ILE A 274 -15.62 4.65 -11.92
CA ILE A 274 -16.16 4.38 -13.25
C ILE A 274 -16.39 2.88 -13.51
N ALA A 275 -15.70 2.01 -12.77
CA ALA A 275 -15.87 0.56 -12.88
C ALA A 275 -15.44 -0.13 -11.59
N GLU A 276 -16.09 -1.26 -11.29
CA GLU A 276 -15.68 -2.23 -10.29
C GLU A 276 -15.85 -3.64 -10.83
N GLY A 277 -14.98 -4.56 -10.40
CA GLY A 277 -15.08 -5.96 -10.81
C GLY A 277 -13.84 -6.78 -10.48
N THR A 278 -13.84 -8.02 -10.94
CA THR A 278 -12.66 -8.88 -10.89
C THR A 278 -11.56 -8.34 -11.81
N PRO A 279 -10.26 -8.63 -11.57
CA PRO A 279 -9.17 -8.19 -12.43
C PRO A 279 -9.39 -8.52 -13.91
N ASP A 280 -9.93 -9.70 -14.19
CA ASP A 280 -10.20 -10.17 -15.57
C ASP A 280 -11.31 -9.38 -16.27
N SER A 281 -12.33 -8.95 -15.54
CA SER A 281 -13.44 -8.17 -16.08
C SER A 281 -13.03 -6.72 -16.35
N ILE A 282 -12.26 -6.14 -15.44
CA ILE A 282 -11.76 -4.76 -15.57
C ILE A 282 -10.87 -4.61 -16.81
N GLY A 283 -10.02 -5.60 -17.09
CA GLY A 283 -9.17 -5.57 -18.29
C GLY A 283 -9.94 -5.54 -19.63
N LYS A 284 -11.23 -5.88 -19.62
CA LYS A 284 -12.12 -5.91 -20.81
C LYS A 284 -13.14 -4.78 -20.80
N ASN A 285 -13.21 -3.96 -19.75
CA ASN A 285 -14.19 -2.91 -19.60
C ASN A 285 -13.85 -1.71 -20.50
N GLN A 286 -14.74 -1.36 -21.42
CA GLN A 286 -14.53 -0.28 -22.38
C GLN A 286 -14.32 1.08 -21.69
N ALA A 287 -15.08 1.40 -20.65
CA ALA A 287 -14.94 2.67 -19.93
C ALA A 287 -13.53 2.81 -19.30
N VAL A 288 -12.95 1.68 -18.84
CA VAL A 288 -11.58 1.64 -18.30
C VAL A 288 -10.57 1.89 -19.42
N VAL A 289 -10.71 1.20 -20.54
CA VAL A 289 -9.82 1.38 -21.71
C VAL A 289 -9.85 2.83 -22.16
N ASP A 290 -11.04 3.43 -22.31
CA ASP A 290 -11.21 4.81 -22.75
C ASP A 290 -10.59 5.81 -21.77
N ALA A 291 -10.73 5.61 -20.46
CA ALA A 291 -10.14 6.46 -19.44
C ALA A 291 -8.60 6.46 -19.46
N TYR A 292 -7.98 5.34 -19.81
CA TYR A 292 -6.52 5.25 -19.97
C TYR A 292 -6.02 5.78 -21.31
N LEU A 293 -6.78 5.58 -22.42
CA LEU A 293 -6.42 6.09 -23.75
C LEU A 293 -6.57 7.60 -23.85
N GLY A 294 -7.57 8.19 -23.18
CA GLY A 294 -7.80 9.63 -23.18
C GLY A 294 -6.61 10.45 -22.67
N GLN A 295 -5.86 9.92 -21.71
CA GLN A 295 -4.65 10.60 -21.19
C GLN A 295 -3.48 10.64 -22.17
N HIS A 296 -3.35 9.68 -23.09
CA HIS A 296 -2.30 9.72 -24.10
C HIS A 296 -2.54 10.84 -25.13
N HIS A 297 -3.80 11.18 -25.41
CA HIS A 297 -4.13 12.29 -26.32
C HIS A 297 -3.84 13.67 -25.71
N ASP A 298 -4.08 13.87 -24.41
CA ASP A 298 -3.81 15.14 -23.73
C ASP A 298 -2.31 15.42 -23.54
N GLN A 299 -1.48 14.38 -23.43
CA GLN A 299 -0.02 14.55 -23.34
C GLN A 299 0.61 14.95 -24.69
N ASP A 300 0.10 14.46 -25.80
CA ASP A 300 0.59 14.82 -27.14
C ASP A 300 0.20 16.25 -27.53
N LEU A 301 -0.93 16.77 -27.07
CA LEU A 301 -1.37 18.14 -27.33
C LEU A 301 -0.62 19.21 -26.51
N SER A 302 0.06 18.84 -25.44
CA SER A 302 0.84 19.77 -24.60
C SER A 302 2.26 20.01 -25.11
N VAL A 303 2.71 19.32 -26.16
CA VAL A 303 4.08 19.43 -26.72
C VAL A 303 4.12 20.31 -27.98
N GLU A 304 2.99 20.63 -28.60
CA GLU A 304 2.94 21.53 -29.75
C GLU A 304 2.50 22.96 -29.38
N SER A 305 3.42 23.73 -28.79
CA SER A 305 3.41 25.18 -28.92
C SER A 305 4.52 25.58 -29.87
N PRO A 306 4.23 25.98 -31.08
CA PRO A 306 5.25 26.48 -31.98
C PRO A 306 5.75 27.83 -31.49
N ALA A 307 7.03 27.90 -31.18
CA ALA A 307 7.73 29.14 -31.02
C ALA A 307 7.56 29.93 -32.33
N GLY A 308 6.71 30.95 -32.28
CA GLY A 308 6.49 31.88 -33.36
C GLY A 308 7.80 32.54 -33.78
N GLY A 309 8.15 32.31 -35.00
CA GLY A 309 9.17 33.09 -35.69
C GLY A 309 8.74 34.55 -35.78
N SER A 310 9.61 35.45 -35.39
CA SER A 310 9.64 36.80 -35.87
C SER A 310 10.90 36.99 -36.67
N SER A 311 10.73 36.84 -37.95
CA SER A 311 11.60 37.49 -38.94
C SER A 311 11.37 39.00 -38.84
N ASP A 312 12.36 39.76 -38.51
CA ASP A 312 12.46 41.16 -38.86
C ASP A 312 13.71 41.38 -39.72
N GLU A 313 13.45 41.51 -41.01
CA GLU A 313 14.25 42.28 -41.92
C GLU A 313 14.33 43.71 -41.43
N VAL A 314 15.42 44.34 -41.69
CA VAL A 314 15.61 45.73 -42.12
C VAL A 314 17.11 45.99 -41.97
N GLY A 315 17.85 46.33 -42.98
CA GLY A 315 17.63 47.50 -43.81
C GLY A 315 18.83 48.38 -43.69
N GLU A 316 19.67 48.34 -44.74
CA GLU A 316 20.75 49.29 -45.00
C GLU A 316 20.31 50.73 -44.83
N SER A 317 21.18 51.56 -44.29
CA SER A 317 21.57 52.79 -44.97
C SER A 317 22.66 53.51 -44.17
N ASP A 318 23.76 53.73 -44.83
CA ASP A 318 24.57 54.94 -44.98
C ASP A 318 24.61 55.98 -43.84
N GLY A 319 25.87 56.30 -43.43
CA GLY A 319 26.30 57.48 -42.69
C GLY A 319 27.68 57.34 -42.12
#